data_35b084bb2bf9abb680304943682a1eca
#
_entry.id   35b084bb2bf9abb680304943682a1eca
#
_cell.length_a   1.000
_cell.length_b   1.000
_cell.length_c   1.000
_cell.angle_alpha   90.00
_cell.angle_beta   90.00
_cell.angle_gamma   90.00
#
_symmetry.space_group_name_H-M   'P 1'
#
loop_
_entity.id
_entity.type
_entity.pdbx_description
1 polymer ?
#
loop_
_entity_poly.entity_id
_entity_poly.type
_entity_poly.pdbx_seq_one_letter_code
_entity_poly.pdbx_strand_id
1 'polypeptide(L)'
;MKKYALIIHILSLACAGLIFTGCTTNQAGLGTAPIPPNSGHLIVTRVANFGSDLSLVLSIDGKDVGSFTEGRNYDGYLPAGQHVITARVDPFQAGKRPGRKSITVIAGQTYSYTAAWSGGNLVLVRNR
;
A
#
# COMPACT_ATOMS: atom_id res chain seq x y z
N MET A 1 0.91 40.83 -67.39
CA MET A 1 2.30 40.55 -67.75
C MET A 1 3.05 40.09 -66.50
N LYS A 2 3.63 38.97 -66.65
CA LYS A 2 4.80 38.44 -65.95
C LYS A 2 4.56 38.07 -64.48
N LYS A 3 4.42 36.82 -64.25
CA LYS A 3 5.47 35.80 -64.15
C LYS A 3 6.14 35.90 -62.80
N TYR A 4 6.12 34.92 -62.07
CA TYR A 4 6.76 33.64 -61.93
C TYR A 4 6.86 33.41 -60.43
N ALA A 5 7.09 32.39 -59.99
CA ALA A 5 7.47 31.06 -60.23
C ALA A 5 7.41 30.34 -58.89
N LEU A 6 6.70 29.48 -58.94
CA LEU A 6 6.77 28.17 -58.35
C LEU A 6 8.21 27.80 -57.97
N ILE A 7 8.50 27.77 -56.71
CA ILE A 7 9.55 26.90 -56.18
C ILE A 7 8.95 26.09 -55.07
N ILE A 8 8.59 24.91 -55.46
CA ILE A 8 8.20 23.83 -54.58
C ILE A 8 9.50 23.33 -53.96
N HIS A 9 9.73 23.68 -52.74
CA HIS A 9 10.70 22.93 -51.95
C HIS A 9 9.96 21.90 -51.16
N ILE A 10 9.95 20.72 -51.73
CA ILE A 10 9.59 19.50 -51.02
C ILE A 10 10.74 19.22 -50.04
N LEU A 11 10.58 19.69 -48.83
CA LEU A 11 11.44 19.26 -47.75
C LEU A 11 10.83 18.04 -47.14
N SER A 12 11.26 16.89 -47.62
CA SER A 12 11.00 15.60 -47.04
C SER A 12 11.63 15.54 -45.66
N LEU A 13 10.84 15.82 -44.63
CA LEU A 13 11.27 15.60 -43.27
C LEU A 13 10.97 14.15 -42.93
N ALA A 14 11.99 13.33 -43.02
CA ALA A 14 11.95 11.95 -42.53
C ALA A 14 11.80 12.00 -41.00
N CYS A 15 10.58 11.81 -40.51
CA CYS A 15 10.34 11.47 -39.12
C CYS A 15 10.86 10.05 -38.87
N ALA A 16 12.09 9.97 -38.37
CA ALA A 16 12.58 8.76 -37.75
C ALA A 16 11.79 8.52 -36.47
N GLY A 17 10.73 7.75 -36.58
CA GLY A 17 9.97 7.27 -35.43
C GLY A 17 10.83 6.28 -34.63
N LEU A 18 11.36 6.74 -33.52
CA LEU A 18 11.89 5.86 -32.49
C LEU A 18 10.72 5.18 -31.80
N ILE A 19 10.39 4.02 -32.31
CA ILE A 19 9.48 3.13 -31.63
C ILE A 19 10.25 2.50 -30.47
N PHE A 20 10.13 3.07 -29.30
CA PHE A 20 10.50 2.38 -28.08
C PHE A 20 9.41 1.34 -27.81
N THR A 21 9.55 0.18 -28.39
CA THR A 21 8.86 -1.01 -27.91
C THR A 21 9.52 -1.41 -26.62
N GLY A 22 9.10 -0.78 -25.54
CA GLY A 22 9.36 -1.27 -24.20
C GLY A 22 8.60 -2.58 -24.01
N CYS A 23 9.17 -3.69 -24.35
CA CYS A 23 8.71 -4.98 -23.85
C CYS A 23 8.93 -5.00 -22.34
N THR A 24 7.93 -4.58 -21.58
CA THR A 24 7.82 -5.00 -20.21
C THR A 24 7.45 -6.47 -20.22
N THR A 25 8.45 -7.32 -20.26
CA THR A 25 8.26 -8.72 -19.89
C THR A 25 7.88 -8.73 -18.42
N ASN A 26 6.57 -8.83 -18.16
CA ASN A 26 6.08 -9.26 -16.87
C ASN A 26 6.53 -10.71 -16.68
N GLN A 27 7.75 -10.88 -16.26
CA GLN A 27 8.13 -12.12 -15.64
C GLN A 27 7.42 -12.14 -14.28
N ALA A 28 6.35 -12.92 -14.20
CA ALA A 28 5.81 -13.41 -12.95
C ALA A 28 6.83 -14.39 -12.34
N GLY A 29 8.02 -13.88 -12.03
CA GLY A 29 8.92 -14.52 -11.11
C GLY A 29 8.39 -14.22 -9.73
N LEU A 30 8.42 -15.20 -8.84
CA LEU A 30 8.23 -15.08 -7.39
C LEU A 30 9.33 -14.16 -6.81
N GLY A 31 9.43 -12.96 -7.34
CA GLY A 31 10.33 -11.92 -6.85
C GLY A 31 9.65 -11.24 -5.68
N THR A 32 10.20 -11.41 -4.51
CA THR A 32 9.94 -10.54 -3.37
C THR A 32 10.01 -9.10 -3.87
N ALA A 33 8.89 -8.36 -3.76
CA ALA A 33 8.86 -6.97 -4.16
C ALA A 33 10.03 -6.23 -3.46
N PRO A 34 10.77 -5.37 -4.17
CA PRO A 34 11.91 -4.70 -3.57
C PRO A 34 11.46 -3.90 -2.35
N ILE A 35 12.19 -4.04 -1.26
CA ILE A 35 11.93 -3.30 -0.02
C ILE A 35 12.14 -1.81 -0.34
N PRO A 36 11.13 -0.95 -0.09
CA PRO A 36 11.29 0.48 -0.33
C PRO A 36 12.44 1.05 0.53
N PRO A 37 13.29 1.89 -0.05
CA PRO A 37 14.36 2.52 0.72
C PRO A 37 13.76 3.39 1.83
N ASN A 38 14.49 3.53 2.94
CA ASN A 38 14.09 4.34 4.08
C ASN A 38 12.71 3.96 4.66
N SER A 39 12.42 2.66 4.73
CA SER A 39 11.17 2.12 5.26
C SER A 39 11.40 1.08 6.35
N GLY A 40 10.40 0.92 7.22
CA GLY A 40 10.31 -0.18 8.17
C GLY A 40 9.17 -1.13 7.79
N HIS A 41 9.27 -2.36 8.20
CA HIS A 41 8.32 -3.42 7.92
C HIS A 41 7.22 -3.44 9.00
N LEU A 42 5.97 -3.39 8.62
CA LEU A 42 4.83 -3.46 9.53
C LEU A 42 4.01 -4.72 9.26
N ILE A 43 3.78 -5.49 10.30
CA ILE A 43 2.92 -6.67 10.30
C ILE A 43 1.81 -6.45 11.33
N VAL A 44 0.56 -6.62 10.92
CA VAL A 44 -0.58 -6.57 11.85
C VAL A 44 -1.42 -7.82 11.64
N THR A 45 -1.50 -8.64 12.69
CA THR A 45 -2.31 -9.84 12.72
C THR A 45 -3.57 -9.60 13.55
N ARG A 46 -4.61 -10.37 13.31
CA ARG A 46 -5.78 -10.41 14.19
C ARG A 46 -5.70 -11.65 15.09
N VAL A 47 -6.17 -11.52 16.31
CA VAL A 47 -6.25 -12.67 17.24
C VAL A 47 -7.23 -13.73 16.70
N ALA A 48 -6.99 -14.99 16.99
CA ALA A 48 -7.80 -16.10 16.47
C ALA A 48 -9.29 -16.01 16.88
N ASN A 49 -9.58 -15.58 18.10
CA ASN A 49 -10.94 -15.40 18.61
C ASN A 49 -11.53 -14.01 18.30
N PHE A 50 -11.10 -13.37 17.24
CA PHE A 50 -11.57 -12.05 16.83
C PHE A 50 -13.06 -12.04 16.47
N GLY A 51 -13.55 -13.12 15.90
CA GLY A 51 -14.92 -13.34 15.39
C GLY A 51 -14.87 -13.76 13.92
N SER A 52 -15.49 -14.89 13.60
CA SER A 52 -15.48 -15.46 12.24
C SER A 52 -16.13 -14.53 11.21
N ASP A 53 -17.18 -13.84 11.63
CA ASP A 53 -17.98 -12.97 10.75
C ASP A 53 -17.50 -11.51 10.72
N LEU A 54 -16.38 -11.23 11.38
CA LEU A 54 -15.80 -9.91 11.46
C LEU A 54 -14.52 -9.83 10.64
N SER A 55 -14.37 -8.75 9.90
CA SER A 55 -13.13 -8.38 9.27
C SER A 55 -12.42 -7.29 10.07
N LEU A 56 -11.11 -7.38 10.16
CA LEU A 56 -10.26 -6.32 10.69
C LEU A 56 -9.98 -5.32 9.56
N VAL A 57 -10.47 -4.10 9.66
CA VAL A 57 -10.10 -3.02 8.75
C VAL A 57 -8.98 -2.21 9.38
N LEU A 58 -7.88 -2.11 8.67
CA LEU A 58 -6.70 -1.38 9.09
C LEU A 58 -6.57 -0.08 8.30
N SER A 59 -6.31 1.02 9.01
CA SER A 59 -6.00 2.30 8.41
C SER A 59 -4.64 2.78 8.90
N ILE A 60 -3.88 3.42 8.03
CA ILE A 60 -2.61 4.07 8.34
C ILE A 60 -2.73 5.53 7.96
N ASP A 61 -2.46 6.41 8.92
CA ASP A 61 -2.59 7.86 8.76
C ASP A 61 -3.95 8.30 8.19
N GLY A 62 -5.01 7.60 8.63
CA GLY A 62 -6.38 7.87 8.22
C GLY A 62 -6.81 7.25 6.89
N LYS A 63 -5.92 6.56 6.19
CA LYS A 63 -6.22 5.86 4.94
C LYS A 63 -6.34 4.36 5.14
N ASP A 64 -7.44 3.76 4.70
CA ASP A 64 -7.61 2.32 4.75
C ASP A 64 -6.63 1.60 3.83
N VAL A 65 -5.90 0.65 4.40
CA VAL A 65 -4.88 -0.15 3.69
C VAL A 65 -5.33 -1.58 3.44
N GLY A 66 -6.39 -2.03 4.08
CA GLY A 66 -6.96 -3.34 3.82
C GLY A 66 -8.01 -3.78 4.83
N SER A 67 -8.71 -4.84 4.45
CA SER A 67 -9.67 -5.57 5.27
C SER A 67 -9.25 -7.03 5.34
N PHE A 68 -9.13 -7.56 6.56
CA PHE A 68 -8.49 -8.85 6.82
C PHE A 68 -9.47 -9.78 7.55
N THR A 69 -9.85 -10.84 6.87
CA THR A 69 -10.64 -11.95 7.42
C THR A 69 -9.77 -12.90 8.24
N GLU A 70 -10.34 -13.98 8.74
CA GLU A 70 -9.61 -15.01 9.49
C GLU A 70 -8.44 -15.57 8.67
N GLY A 71 -7.28 -15.75 9.32
CA GLY A 71 -6.05 -16.23 8.70
C GLY A 71 -5.34 -15.23 7.78
N ARG A 72 -5.87 -14.00 7.64
CA ARG A 72 -5.24 -12.92 6.87
C ARG A 72 -4.65 -11.87 7.79
N ASN A 73 -3.54 -11.30 7.38
CA ASN A 73 -2.82 -10.25 8.10
C ASN A 73 -2.34 -9.16 7.13
N TYR A 74 -2.14 -7.99 7.68
CA TYR A 74 -1.43 -6.94 6.96
C TYR A 74 0.06 -7.23 7.02
N ASP A 75 0.71 -7.09 5.89
CA ASP A 75 2.16 -7.19 5.74
C ASP A 75 2.59 -6.14 4.72
N GLY A 76 3.33 -5.13 5.17
CA GLY A 76 3.70 -4.01 4.31
C GLY A 76 4.80 -3.15 4.88
N TYR A 77 5.22 -2.17 4.09
CA TYR A 77 6.29 -1.25 4.45
C TYR A 77 5.74 0.16 4.64
N LEU A 78 6.24 0.84 5.68
CA LEU A 78 5.94 2.24 5.95
C LEU A 78 7.23 3.07 5.86
N PRO A 79 7.16 4.28 5.31
CA PRO A 79 8.29 5.21 5.37
C PRO A 79 8.75 5.44 6.81
N ALA A 80 10.02 5.73 7.01
CA ALA A 80 10.52 6.14 8.32
C ALA A 80 9.82 7.44 8.77
N GLY A 81 9.46 7.50 10.04
CA GLY A 81 8.75 8.64 10.62
C GLY A 81 7.60 8.23 11.54
N GLN A 82 6.77 9.19 11.90
CA GLN A 82 5.61 8.95 12.77
C GLN A 82 4.39 8.55 11.94
N HIS A 83 3.71 7.50 12.40
CA HIS A 83 2.48 7.01 11.80
C HIS A 83 1.43 6.70 12.86
N VAL A 84 0.18 6.77 12.46
CA VAL A 84 -0.95 6.38 13.29
C VAL A 84 -1.64 5.19 12.64
N ILE A 85 -1.64 4.06 13.34
CA ILE A 85 -2.36 2.86 12.93
C ILE A 85 -3.71 2.88 13.63
N THR A 86 -4.78 2.69 12.88
CA THR A 86 -6.14 2.52 13.41
C THR A 86 -6.69 1.18 12.96
N ALA A 87 -7.26 0.44 13.89
CA ALA A 87 -7.90 -0.84 13.66
C ALA A 87 -9.38 -0.73 14.00
N ARG A 88 -10.26 -1.15 13.10
CA ARG A 88 -11.70 -1.22 13.32
C ARG A 88 -12.27 -2.52 12.77
N VAL A 89 -13.49 -2.83 13.13
CA VAL A 89 -14.18 -4.01 12.62
C VAL A 89 -15.21 -3.65 11.57
N ASP A 90 -15.40 -4.56 10.65
CA ASP A 90 -16.47 -4.53 9.65
C ASP A 90 -17.16 -5.91 9.63
N PRO A 91 -18.51 -5.99 9.69
CA PRO A 91 -19.44 -4.89 9.86
C PRO A 91 -19.31 -4.19 11.24
N PHE A 92 -19.70 -2.92 11.27
CA PHE A 92 -19.66 -2.10 12.50
C PHE A 92 -20.43 -2.80 13.63
N GLN A 93 -19.82 -2.83 14.81
CA GLN A 93 -20.40 -3.42 16.02
C GLN A 93 -20.70 -2.30 17.05
N ALA A 94 -21.96 -2.14 17.38
CA ALA A 94 -22.38 -1.17 18.39
C ALA A 94 -21.67 -1.43 19.73
N GLY A 95 -21.18 -0.39 20.36
CA GLY A 95 -20.43 -0.49 21.62
C GLY A 95 -18.98 -0.96 21.49
N LYS A 96 -18.52 -1.28 20.27
CA LYS A 96 -17.11 -1.60 20.02
C LYS A 96 -16.37 -0.35 19.54
N ARG A 97 -15.23 -0.09 20.13
CA ARG A 97 -14.41 1.08 19.79
C ARG A 97 -13.19 0.69 18.98
N PRO A 98 -12.82 1.48 17.95
CA PRO A 98 -11.60 1.27 17.20
C PRO A 98 -10.37 1.36 18.09
N GLY A 99 -9.37 0.53 17.79
CA GLY A 99 -8.04 0.63 18.36
C GLY A 99 -7.20 1.64 17.60
N ARG A 100 -6.40 2.43 18.31
CA ARG A 100 -5.49 3.40 17.73
C ARG A 100 -4.11 3.31 18.37
N LYS A 101 -3.07 3.35 17.55
CA LYS A 101 -1.68 3.28 18.01
C LYS A 101 -0.81 4.23 17.21
N SER A 102 -0.09 5.10 17.89
CA SER A 102 0.99 5.90 17.29
C SER A 102 2.28 5.11 17.36
N ILE A 103 3.02 5.08 16.25
CA ILE A 103 4.32 4.43 16.14
C ILE A 103 5.33 5.36 15.48
N THR A 104 6.59 5.21 15.85
CA THR A 104 7.72 5.81 15.11
C THR A 104 8.43 4.72 14.36
N VAL A 105 8.42 4.80 13.04
CA VAL A 105 9.05 3.82 12.17
C VAL A 105 10.48 4.23 11.91
N ILE A 106 11.41 3.31 12.12
CA ILE A 106 12.82 3.43 11.82
C ILE A 106 13.13 2.52 10.63
N ALA A 107 13.87 3.03 9.66
CA ALA A 107 14.25 2.27 8.48
C ALA A 107 14.97 0.96 8.85
N GLY A 108 14.61 -0.12 8.19
CA GLY A 108 15.18 -1.46 8.39
C GLY A 108 14.63 -2.21 9.61
N GLN A 109 13.75 -1.61 10.42
CA GLN A 109 13.15 -2.29 11.56
C GLN A 109 11.81 -2.92 11.22
N THR A 110 11.48 -4.00 11.95
CA THR A 110 10.19 -4.69 11.86
C THR A 110 9.33 -4.39 13.09
N TYR A 111 8.08 -4.08 12.82
CA TYR A 111 7.04 -3.80 13.82
C TYR A 111 5.93 -4.81 13.66
N SER A 112 5.66 -5.59 14.70
CA SER A 112 4.60 -6.59 14.70
C SER A 112 3.59 -6.26 15.77
N TYR A 113 2.31 -6.27 15.39
CA TYR A 113 1.19 -6.03 16.29
C TYR A 113 0.11 -7.09 16.12
N THR A 114 -0.59 -7.36 17.19
CA THR A 114 -1.81 -8.17 17.18
C THR A 114 -3.00 -7.29 17.53
N ALA A 115 -4.00 -7.29 16.66
CA ALA A 115 -5.30 -6.68 16.95
C ALA A 115 -6.12 -7.66 17.80
N ALA A 116 -6.49 -7.23 19.00
CA ALA A 116 -7.18 -8.06 19.99
C ALA A 116 -8.28 -7.27 20.69
N TRP A 117 -9.22 -7.97 21.31
CA TRP A 117 -10.25 -7.38 22.12
C TRP A 117 -9.79 -7.18 23.56
N SER A 118 -10.08 -6.02 24.11
CA SER A 118 -9.87 -5.69 25.53
C SER A 118 -11.08 -4.92 26.03
N GLY A 119 -11.91 -5.56 26.85
CA GLY A 119 -13.11 -4.93 27.43
C GLY A 119 -14.09 -4.32 26.40
N GLY A 120 -14.22 -4.95 25.24
CA GLY A 120 -15.05 -4.44 24.14
C GLY A 120 -14.37 -3.40 23.24
N ASN A 121 -13.17 -2.97 23.57
CA ASN A 121 -12.36 -2.11 22.73
C ASN A 121 -11.39 -2.94 21.89
N LEU A 122 -11.15 -2.52 20.67
CA LEU A 122 -10.08 -3.08 19.86
C LEU A 122 -8.75 -2.44 20.28
N VAL A 123 -7.74 -3.25 20.50
CA VAL A 123 -6.40 -2.79 20.88
C VAL A 123 -5.34 -3.38 19.97
N LEU A 124 -4.28 -2.63 19.73
CA LEU A 124 -3.10 -3.08 18.99
C LEU A 124 -1.97 -3.35 20.01
N VAL A 125 -1.71 -4.62 20.24
CA VAL A 125 -0.67 -5.11 21.15
C VAL A 125 0.60 -5.36 20.37
N ARG A 126 1.71 -4.78 20.81
CA ARG A 126 3.02 -5.04 20.19
C ARG A 126 3.50 -6.43 20.55
N ASN A 127 3.87 -7.20 19.54
CA ASN A 127 4.53 -8.48 19.72
C ASN A 127 6.02 -8.23 20.02
N ARG A 128 6.59 -9.03 20.89
CA ARG A 128 8.03 -8.96 21.24
C ARG A 128 8.84 -9.85 20.31
#